data_d3b66604771f0f885283e7f0967868e8
#
_entry.id   d3b66604771f0f885283e7f0967868e8
#
_cell.length_a   1.000
_cell.length_b   1.000
_cell.length_c   1.000
_cell.angle_alpha   90.00
_cell.angle_beta   90.00
_cell.angle_gamma   90.00
#
_symmetry.space_group_name_H-M   'P 1'
#
loop_
_entity.id
_entity.type
_entity.pdbx_description
1 polymer ?
#
loop_
_entity_poly.entity_id
_entity_poly.type
_entity_poly.pdbx_seq_one_letter_code
_entity_poly.pdbx_strand_id
1 'polypeptide(L)'
;TYLSEYANFAAALTEGKILLLADLRGLGETTDPAFYTDAKYWNREYRNAMISMHIGRPIMGQRVVDILTLLDFCSEHELLKGHPVKVFANGIYGPAVIHAAYLDERINSVEIKHSVKTWKEYIERPMQWDMYSNVLYGALKYYDLPDLIRLSNCPICFAD
;
A
#
# COMPACT_ATOMS: atom_id res chain seq x y z
N THR A 1 -15.71 -6.46 -10.34
CA THR A 1 -15.09 -5.48 -9.42
C THR A 1 -13.90 -4.79 -10.09
N TYR A 2 -13.02 -5.49 -10.79
CA TYR A 2 -11.93 -4.86 -11.55
C TYR A 2 -12.43 -3.96 -12.69
N LEU A 3 -13.55 -4.29 -13.32
CA LEU A 3 -14.12 -3.53 -14.46
C LEU A 3 -14.54 -2.10 -14.07
N SER A 4 -15.05 -1.89 -12.86
CA SER A 4 -15.41 -0.53 -12.37
C SER A 4 -14.19 0.33 -12.08
N GLU A 5 -13.10 -0.27 -11.63
CA GLU A 5 -11.83 0.44 -11.42
C GLU A 5 -11.18 0.81 -12.75
N TYR A 6 -11.23 -0.06 -13.76
CA TYR A 6 -10.78 0.25 -15.11
C TYR A 6 -11.56 1.41 -15.74
N ALA A 7 -12.87 1.50 -15.50
CA ALA A 7 -13.68 2.62 -16.00
C ALA A 7 -13.22 3.96 -15.38
N ASN A 8 -12.89 3.99 -14.08
CA ASN A 8 -12.39 5.19 -13.41
C ASN A 8 -10.99 5.58 -13.92
N PHE A 9 -10.11 4.61 -14.21
CA PHE A 9 -8.80 4.86 -14.79
C PHE A 9 -8.90 5.35 -16.24
N ALA A 10 -9.80 4.77 -17.04
CA ALA A 10 -10.05 5.23 -18.40
C ALA A 10 -10.58 6.68 -18.41
N ALA A 11 -11.47 7.04 -17.49
CA ALA A 11 -11.94 8.41 -17.32
C ALA A 11 -10.80 9.37 -16.96
N ALA A 12 -9.91 8.99 -16.05
CA ALA A 12 -8.75 9.80 -15.69
C ALA A 12 -7.82 10.08 -16.89
N LEU A 13 -7.61 9.09 -17.76
CA LEU A 13 -6.82 9.26 -18.98
C LEU A 13 -7.50 10.20 -19.99
N THR A 14 -8.83 10.14 -20.12
CA THR A 14 -9.58 11.05 -21.00
C THR A 14 -9.56 12.49 -20.49
N GLU A 15 -9.36 12.70 -19.19
CA GLU A 15 -9.18 14.00 -18.56
C GLU A 15 -7.76 14.57 -18.69
N GLY A 16 -6.87 13.91 -19.42
CA GLY A 16 -5.49 14.34 -19.61
C GLY A 16 -4.58 14.09 -18.40
N LYS A 17 -4.97 13.19 -17.49
CA LYS A 17 -4.13 12.77 -16.36
C LYS A 17 -3.16 11.67 -16.78
N ILE A 18 -2.02 11.63 -16.14
CA ILE A 18 -1.04 10.54 -16.31
C ILE A 18 -1.34 9.49 -15.24
N LEU A 19 -1.43 8.23 -15.66
CA LEU A 19 -1.64 7.09 -14.78
C LEU A 19 -0.37 6.26 -14.69
N LEU A 20 0.19 6.16 -13.48
CA LEU A 20 1.29 5.26 -13.15
C LEU A 20 0.73 4.06 -12.37
N LEU A 21 0.86 2.87 -12.94
CA LEU A 21 0.52 1.60 -12.28
C LEU A 21 1.81 0.97 -11.77
N ALA A 22 1.82 0.56 -10.52
CA ALA A 22 2.98 -0.05 -9.90
C ALA A 22 2.60 -1.23 -9.00
N ASP A 23 3.33 -2.31 -9.15
CA ASP A 23 3.27 -3.46 -8.25
C ASP A 23 4.38 -3.33 -7.20
N LEU A 24 3.97 -3.26 -5.93
CA LEU A 24 4.92 -3.26 -4.82
C LEU A 24 5.47 -4.68 -4.61
N ARG A 25 6.63 -4.78 -3.98
CA ARG A 25 7.34 -6.07 -3.80
C ARG A 25 6.44 -7.18 -3.24
N GLY A 26 6.57 -8.35 -3.82
CA GLY A 26 5.82 -9.56 -3.49
C GLY A 26 4.42 -9.61 -4.06
N LEU A 27 3.98 -8.60 -4.84
CA LEU A 27 2.65 -8.50 -5.40
C LEU A 27 2.70 -8.35 -6.93
N GLY A 28 1.61 -8.69 -7.61
CA GLY A 28 1.50 -8.57 -9.06
C GLY A 28 2.67 -9.22 -9.81
N GLU A 29 3.36 -8.46 -10.65
CA GLU A 29 4.51 -8.92 -11.44
C GLU A 29 5.71 -9.30 -10.59
N THR A 30 5.82 -8.76 -9.37
CA THR A 30 6.91 -9.05 -8.43
C THR A 30 6.61 -10.23 -7.51
N THR A 31 5.51 -10.95 -7.74
CA THR A 31 5.08 -12.10 -6.96
C THR A 31 6.02 -13.30 -7.18
N ASP A 32 6.36 -14.01 -6.12
CA ASP A 32 7.15 -15.24 -6.21
C ASP A 32 6.50 -16.30 -7.12
N PRO A 33 7.30 -17.06 -7.87
CA PRO A 33 6.81 -18.20 -8.66
C PRO A 33 6.00 -19.19 -7.81
N ALA A 34 4.96 -19.77 -8.41
CA ALA A 34 4.03 -20.67 -7.72
C ALA A 34 4.69 -21.88 -7.05
N PHE A 35 5.80 -22.36 -7.59
CA PHE A 35 6.52 -23.53 -7.06
C PHE A 35 7.28 -23.28 -5.74
N TYR A 36 7.46 -22.01 -5.34
CA TYR A 36 8.03 -21.66 -4.04
C TYR A 36 6.99 -21.60 -2.92
N THR A 37 5.73 -21.89 -3.22
CA THR A 37 4.64 -21.76 -2.25
C THR A 37 3.98 -23.11 -2.00
N ASP A 38 3.77 -23.47 -0.75
CA ASP A 38 2.82 -24.52 -0.41
C ASP A 38 1.42 -23.92 -0.39
N ALA A 39 0.79 -23.87 -1.56
CA ALA A 39 -0.55 -23.31 -1.74
C ALA A 39 -1.63 -24.03 -0.90
N LYS A 40 -1.33 -25.19 -0.33
CA LYS A 40 -2.27 -25.93 0.51
C LYS A 40 -2.41 -25.33 1.91
N TYR A 41 -1.35 -24.78 2.46
CA TYR A 41 -1.32 -24.31 3.86
C TYR A 41 -1.04 -22.82 4.00
N TRP A 42 -0.25 -22.25 3.09
CA TRP A 42 0.25 -20.88 3.21
C TRP A 42 0.28 -20.21 1.84
N ASN A 43 -0.21 -18.99 1.76
CA ASN A 43 -0.02 -18.21 0.53
C ASN A 43 1.39 -17.58 0.49
N ARG A 44 1.75 -17.03 -0.68
CA ARG A 44 3.07 -16.42 -0.92
C ARG A 44 3.34 -15.25 -0.01
N GLU A 45 2.33 -14.44 0.24
CA GLU A 45 2.41 -13.29 1.13
C GLU A 45 2.79 -13.69 2.56
N TYR A 46 2.19 -14.75 3.10
CA TYR A 46 2.53 -15.24 4.42
C TYR A 46 4.01 -15.56 4.56
N ARG A 47 4.57 -16.30 3.62
CA ARG A 47 5.99 -16.68 3.62
C ARG A 47 6.88 -15.45 3.60
N ASN A 48 6.64 -14.52 2.68
CA ASN A 48 7.41 -13.29 2.55
C ASN A 48 7.30 -12.41 3.80
N ALA A 49 6.10 -12.28 4.36
CA ALA A 49 5.87 -11.54 5.60
C ALA A 49 6.64 -12.15 6.77
N MET A 50 6.59 -13.49 6.95
CA MET A 50 7.29 -14.16 8.04
C MET A 50 8.82 -14.04 7.92
N ILE A 51 9.38 -14.30 6.74
CA ILE A 51 10.82 -14.17 6.51
C ILE A 51 11.26 -12.70 6.76
N SER A 52 10.52 -11.75 6.24
CA SER A 52 10.78 -10.32 6.41
C SER A 52 10.79 -9.90 7.88
N MET A 53 9.86 -10.42 8.69
CA MET A 53 9.84 -10.20 10.14
C MET A 53 11.07 -10.79 10.83
N HIS A 54 11.46 -12.04 10.49
CA HIS A 54 12.61 -12.69 11.09
C HIS A 54 13.92 -11.93 10.88
N ILE A 55 14.07 -11.27 9.74
CA ILE A 55 15.27 -10.44 9.46
C ILE A 55 15.14 -9.00 9.92
N GLY A 56 14.10 -8.66 10.70
CA GLY A 56 13.87 -7.31 11.22
C GLY A 56 13.47 -6.26 10.16
N ARG A 57 13.00 -6.70 9.00
CA ARG A 57 12.55 -5.84 7.89
C ARG A 57 11.13 -6.21 7.46
N PRO A 58 10.10 -5.84 8.22
CA PRO A 58 8.70 -6.15 7.89
C PRO A 58 8.36 -5.76 6.47
N ILE A 59 7.65 -6.64 5.74
CA ILE A 59 7.34 -6.41 4.31
C ILE A 59 6.54 -5.14 4.09
N MET A 60 5.66 -4.77 5.02
CA MET A 60 4.92 -3.51 4.97
C MET A 60 5.87 -2.30 4.93
N GLY A 61 6.88 -2.25 5.81
CA GLY A 61 7.88 -1.18 5.80
C GLY A 61 8.73 -1.16 4.52
N GLN A 62 9.02 -2.33 3.95
CA GLN A 62 9.71 -2.42 2.66
C GLN A 62 8.85 -1.87 1.51
N ARG A 63 7.52 -2.07 1.54
CA ARG A 63 6.58 -1.49 0.58
C ARG A 63 6.47 0.03 0.70
N VAL A 64 6.61 0.56 1.91
CA VAL A 64 6.76 2.02 2.09
C VAL A 64 7.96 2.54 1.32
N VAL A 65 9.11 1.87 1.43
CA VAL A 65 10.32 2.25 0.66
C VAL A 65 10.09 2.17 -0.84
N ASP A 66 9.36 1.16 -1.33
CA ASP A 66 9.00 1.08 -2.76
C ASP A 66 8.18 2.30 -3.20
N ILE A 67 7.20 2.72 -2.40
CA ILE A 67 6.38 3.90 -2.69
C ILE A 67 7.24 5.18 -2.72
N LEU A 68 8.14 5.35 -1.75
CA LEU A 68 9.05 6.50 -1.72
C LEU A 68 9.96 6.51 -2.96
N THR A 69 10.46 5.35 -3.36
CA THR A 69 11.27 5.20 -4.60
C THR A 69 10.47 5.56 -5.86
N LEU A 70 9.17 5.19 -5.90
CA LEU A 70 8.28 5.62 -7.01
C LEU A 70 8.08 7.13 -7.02
N LEU A 71 8.00 7.78 -5.86
CA LEU A 71 7.91 9.24 -5.76
C LEU A 71 9.21 9.92 -6.23
N ASP A 72 10.36 9.32 -5.94
CA ASP A 72 11.65 9.79 -6.47
C ASP A 72 11.66 9.71 -8.00
N PHE A 73 11.26 8.57 -8.56
CA PHE A 73 11.10 8.40 -10.00
C PHE A 73 10.13 9.45 -10.60
N CYS A 74 8.98 9.68 -9.98
CA CYS A 74 8.03 10.70 -10.45
C CYS A 74 8.64 12.12 -10.45
N SER A 75 9.50 12.40 -9.49
CA SER A 75 10.15 13.72 -9.36
C SER A 75 11.25 13.96 -10.42
N GLU A 76 11.84 12.90 -10.93
CA GLU A 76 12.94 12.95 -11.88
C GLU A 76 12.48 12.79 -13.34
N HIS A 77 11.41 12.04 -13.57
CA HIS A 77 10.95 11.72 -14.92
C HIS A 77 10.30 12.92 -15.60
N GLU A 78 10.72 13.23 -16.83
CA GLU A 78 10.33 14.44 -17.57
C GLU A 78 8.81 14.63 -17.69
N LEU A 79 8.05 13.55 -17.91
CA LEU A 79 6.59 13.60 -18.06
C LEU A 79 5.83 13.70 -16.73
N LEU A 80 6.46 13.37 -15.61
CA LEU A 80 5.79 13.28 -14.30
C LEU A 80 6.16 14.44 -13.37
N LYS A 81 7.33 15.00 -13.58
CA LYS A 81 7.89 16.05 -12.74
C LYS A 81 6.98 17.28 -12.66
N GLY A 82 6.75 17.72 -11.44
CA GLY A 82 5.97 18.93 -11.15
C GLY A 82 4.44 18.74 -11.18
N HIS A 83 3.95 17.54 -11.46
CA HIS A 83 2.54 17.24 -11.37
C HIS A 83 2.15 16.81 -9.94
N PRO A 84 0.93 17.17 -9.48
CA PRO A 84 0.42 16.71 -8.20
C PRO A 84 0.21 15.18 -8.22
N VAL A 85 0.64 14.51 -7.16
CA VAL A 85 0.55 13.05 -7.04
C VAL A 85 -0.69 12.68 -6.22
N LYS A 86 -1.64 12.01 -6.84
CA LYS A 86 -2.76 11.35 -6.17
C LYS A 86 -2.53 9.84 -6.15
N VAL A 87 -2.58 9.25 -4.96
CA VAL A 87 -2.35 7.81 -4.78
C VAL A 87 -3.69 7.09 -4.57
N PHE A 88 -3.89 6.01 -5.31
CA PHE A 88 -4.99 5.07 -5.11
C PHE A 88 -4.45 3.76 -4.57
N ALA A 89 -5.03 3.26 -3.49
CA ALA A 89 -4.65 2.00 -2.89
C ALA A 89 -5.88 1.10 -2.67
N ASN A 90 -5.70 -0.21 -2.86
CA ASN A 90 -6.75 -1.19 -2.64
C ASN A 90 -6.24 -2.32 -1.73
N GLY A 91 -7.05 -2.72 -0.74
CA GLY A 91 -6.76 -3.86 0.12
C GLY A 91 -5.46 -3.70 0.92
N ILE A 92 -4.54 -4.62 0.72
CA ILE A 92 -3.29 -4.73 1.49
C ILE A 92 -2.30 -3.58 1.28
N TYR A 93 -2.50 -2.74 0.28
CA TYR A 93 -1.64 -1.58 0.04
C TYR A 93 -1.90 -0.41 0.99
N GLY A 94 -3.11 -0.35 1.60
CA GLY A 94 -3.55 0.78 2.42
C GLY A 94 -2.57 1.18 3.53
N PRO A 95 -2.15 0.28 4.43
CA PRO A 95 -1.23 0.63 5.52
C PRO A 95 0.11 1.18 5.02
N ALA A 96 0.67 0.62 3.94
CA ALA A 96 1.92 1.12 3.38
C ALA A 96 1.76 2.53 2.79
N VAL A 97 0.65 2.79 2.09
CA VAL A 97 0.34 4.11 1.52
C VAL A 97 0.09 5.15 2.61
N ILE A 98 -0.59 4.80 3.71
CA ILE A 98 -0.78 5.69 4.86
C ILE A 98 0.57 6.11 5.45
N HIS A 99 1.50 5.17 5.62
CA HIS A 99 2.84 5.49 6.10
C HIS A 99 3.62 6.38 5.12
N ALA A 100 3.57 6.06 3.84
CA ALA A 100 4.22 6.88 2.81
C ALA A 100 3.67 8.30 2.79
N ALA A 101 2.35 8.48 2.88
CA ALA A 101 1.70 9.79 2.92
C ALA A 101 2.04 10.61 4.19
N TYR A 102 2.31 9.94 5.30
CA TYR A 102 2.80 10.60 6.51
C TYR A 102 4.28 11.02 6.37
N LEU A 103 5.11 10.21 5.69
CA LEU A 103 6.54 10.41 5.59
C LEU A 103 6.97 11.36 4.47
N ASP A 104 6.13 11.55 3.45
CA ASP A 104 6.51 12.27 2.24
C ASP A 104 5.42 13.24 1.78
N GLU A 105 5.75 14.52 1.78
CA GLU A 105 4.85 15.62 1.44
C GLU A 105 4.54 15.73 -0.07
N ARG A 106 5.23 14.97 -0.91
CA ARG A 106 4.97 14.94 -2.37
C ARG A 106 3.64 14.28 -2.70
N ILE A 107 3.07 13.51 -1.79
CA ILE A 107 1.73 12.94 -1.96
C ILE A 107 0.70 14.01 -1.63
N ASN A 108 -0.12 14.40 -2.61
CA ASN A 108 -1.11 15.47 -2.46
C ASN A 108 -2.47 14.97 -1.97
N SER A 109 -2.82 13.72 -2.26
CA SER A 109 -4.03 13.08 -1.75
C SER A 109 -3.96 11.56 -1.87
N VAL A 110 -4.69 10.88 -1.00
CA VAL A 110 -4.79 9.41 -0.98
C VAL A 110 -6.24 8.98 -0.96
N GLU A 111 -6.57 7.99 -1.79
CA GLU A 111 -7.86 7.30 -1.77
C GLU A 111 -7.62 5.81 -1.56
N ILE A 112 -8.23 5.23 -0.52
CA ILE A 112 -8.03 3.83 -0.14
C ILE A 112 -9.36 3.10 -0.20
N LYS A 113 -9.38 1.92 -0.82
CA LYS A 113 -10.54 1.02 -0.89
C LYS A 113 -10.24 -0.32 -0.22
N HIS A 114 -11.26 -0.90 0.39
CA HIS A 114 -11.22 -2.27 0.94
C HIS A 114 -10.01 -2.58 1.84
N SER A 115 -9.54 -1.59 2.60
CA SER A 115 -8.39 -1.74 3.48
C SER A 115 -8.75 -1.52 4.94
N VAL A 116 -7.90 -2.03 5.82
CA VAL A 116 -8.01 -1.82 7.27
C VAL A 116 -7.83 -0.34 7.60
N LYS A 117 -8.67 0.17 8.50
CA LYS A 117 -8.61 1.57 8.96
C LYS A 117 -7.81 1.74 10.26
N THR A 118 -7.65 0.67 11.02
CA THR A 118 -6.90 0.63 12.29
C THR A 118 -6.36 -0.79 12.50
N TRP A 119 -5.19 -0.95 13.05
CA TRP A 119 -4.65 -2.27 13.40
C TRP A 119 -5.42 -2.95 14.55
N LYS A 120 -6.19 -2.20 15.33
CA LYS A 120 -7.10 -2.77 16.34
C LYS A 120 -8.13 -3.71 15.71
N GLU A 121 -8.55 -3.43 14.46
CA GLU A 121 -9.46 -4.34 13.74
C GLU A 121 -8.89 -5.75 13.58
N TYR A 122 -7.58 -5.91 13.45
CA TYR A 122 -6.94 -7.22 13.38
C TYR A 122 -6.96 -7.97 14.72
N ILE A 123 -7.00 -7.23 15.83
CA ILE A 123 -7.15 -7.83 17.17
C ILE A 123 -8.61 -8.24 17.41
N GLU A 124 -9.55 -7.39 17.01
CA GLU A 124 -10.98 -7.62 17.17
C GLU A 124 -11.51 -8.70 16.21
N ARG A 125 -10.91 -8.78 15.03
CA ARG A 125 -11.28 -9.71 13.94
C ARG A 125 -10.05 -10.46 13.42
N PRO A 126 -9.47 -11.40 14.19
CA PRO A 126 -8.14 -11.97 13.90
C PRO A 126 -8.08 -12.89 12.68
N MET A 127 -9.22 -13.22 12.07
CA MET A 127 -9.29 -14.09 10.88
C MET A 127 -9.41 -13.30 9.57
N GLN A 128 -8.91 -12.08 9.53
CA GLN A 128 -8.88 -11.30 8.30
C GLN A 128 -7.80 -11.82 7.33
N TRP A 129 -8.14 -11.81 6.05
CA TRP A 129 -7.24 -12.25 4.99
C TRP A 129 -6.04 -11.30 4.86
N ASP A 130 -4.85 -11.86 4.69
CA ASP A 130 -3.58 -11.13 4.47
C ASP A 130 -3.15 -10.13 5.57
N MET A 131 -3.75 -10.20 6.78
CA MET A 131 -3.41 -9.30 7.88
C MET A 131 -1.90 -9.32 8.24
N TYR A 132 -1.25 -10.46 8.12
CA TYR A 132 0.15 -10.65 8.50
C TYR A 132 1.15 -9.86 7.64
N SER A 133 0.81 -9.53 6.40
CA SER A 133 1.65 -8.69 5.54
C SER A 133 1.55 -7.20 5.86
N ASN A 134 0.54 -6.80 6.62
CA ASN A 134 0.28 -5.42 7.00
C ASN A 134 0.63 -5.11 8.46
N VAL A 135 1.21 -6.05 9.20
CA VAL A 135 1.56 -5.87 10.60
C VAL A 135 2.96 -5.27 10.76
N LEU A 136 3.08 -4.26 11.63
CA LEU A 136 4.32 -3.79 12.21
C LEU A 136 4.38 -4.21 13.67
N TYR A 137 5.32 -5.12 13.98
CA TYR A 137 5.47 -5.61 15.35
C TYR A 137 5.75 -4.47 16.33
N GLY A 138 4.90 -4.36 17.34
CA GLY A 138 5.03 -3.38 18.41
C GLY A 138 4.53 -1.97 18.06
N ALA A 139 4.04 -1.72 16.85
CA ALA A 139 3.58 -0.39 16.44
C ALA A 139 2.51 0.18 17.36
N LEU A 140 1.52 -0.63 17.78
CA LEU A 140 0.44 -0.20 18.67
C LEU A 140 0.89 0.25 20.07
N LYS A 141 2.17 0.09 20.42
CA LYS A 141 2.75 0.72 21.62
C LYS A 141 2.99 2.22 21.44
N TYR A 142 3.03 2.69 20.22
CA TYR A 142 3.43 4.05 19.86
C TYR A 142 2.36 4.77 19.06
N TYR A 143 1.72 4.12 18.09
CA TYR A 143 0.71 4.71 17.21
C TYR A 143 -0.16 3.63 16.56
N ASP A 144 -1.29 4.05 15.99
CA ASP A 144 -2.13 3.27 15.09
C ASP A 144 -2.31 4.04 13.76
N LEU A 145 -2.87 3.40 12.74
CA LEU A 145 -3.09 4.02 11.41
C LEU A 145 -3.86 5.34 11.47
N PRO A 146 -4.93 5.50 12.29
CA PRO A 146 -5.62 6.78 12.44
C PRO A 146 -4.74 7.92 12.93
N ASP A 147 -3.70 7.62 13.71
CA ASP A 147 -2.77 8.65 14.18
C ASP A 147 -1.94 9.20 13.01
N LEU A 148 -1.45 8.32 12.13
CA LEU A 148 -0.73 8.73 10.93
C LEU A 148 -1.64 9.50 9.97
N ILE A 149 -2.88 9.06 9.77
CA ILE A 149 -3.87 9.74 8.93
C ILE A 149 -4.09 11.17 9.43
N ARG A 150 -4.26 11.35 10.74
CA ARG A 150 -4.45 12.67 11.34
C ARG A 150 -3.24 13.59 11.21
N LEU A 151 -2.03 13.01 11.24
CA LEU A 151 -0.76 13.74 11.19
C LEU A 151 -0.22 13.93 9.77
N SER A 152 -0.82 13.28 8.77
CA SER A 152 -0.42 13.42 7.37
C SER A 152 -0.72 14.82 6.84
N ASN A 153 0.16 15.32 5.98
CA ASN A 153 0.03 16.64 5.36
C ASN A 153 -0.98 16.66 4.20
N CYS A 154 -1.52 15.52 3.81
CA CYS A 154 -2.49 15.41 2.72
C CYS A 154 -3.78 14.70 3.18
N PRO A 155 -4.93 14.96 2.51
CA PRO A 155 -6.16 14.25 2.79
C PRO A 155 -6.05 12.77 2.42
N ILE A 156 -6.44 11.91 3.36
CA ILE A 156 -6.55 10.46 3.18
C ILE A 156 -8.01 10.07 3.34
N CYS A 157 -8.63 9.59 2.26
CA CYS A 157 -10.04 9.21 2.23
C CYS A 157 -10.17 7.68 2.03
N PHE A 158 -11.14 7.09 2.73
CA PHE A 158 -11.57 5.72 2.46
C PHE A 158 -12.83 5.76 1.62
N ALA A 159 -12.79 5.11 0.46
CA ALA A 159 -13.95 4.87 -0.38
C ALA A 159 -14.45 3.43 -0.16
N ASP A 160 -15.74 3.29 0.01
CA ASP A 160 -16.41 1.99 0.22
C ASP A 160 -16.58 1.23 -1.13
#